data_ec4cd190396156b42e889c8fde84c798
#
_entry.id   ec4cd190396156b42e889c8fde84c798
#
_cell.length_a   1.000
_cell.length_b   1.000
_cell.length_c   1.000
_cell.angle_alpha   90.00
_cell.angle_beta   90.00
_cell.angle_gamma   90.00
#
_symmetry.space_group_name_H-M   'P 1'
#
loop_
_entity.id
_entity.type
_entity.pdbx_description
1 polymer ?
#
loop_
_entity_poly.entity_id
_entity_poly.type
_entity_poly.pdbx_seq_one_letter_code
_entity_poly.pdbx_strand_id
1 'polypeptide(L)' 'MTLRRLADTYWEESIIPIQGRLAELTVLIKAEKSREERFRLKQRRTALRGIRNELEKTAVYLEHYYRGGEGDA' A
#
# COMPACT_ATOMS: atom_id res chain seq x y z
N MET A 1 -22.57 -0.50 -1.01
CA MET A 1 -21.23 -1.12 -0.94
C MET A 1 -21.05 -1.74 0.44
N THR A 2 -20.61 -2.97 0.51
CA THR A 2 -20.34 -3.63 1.78
C THR A 2 -18.93 -3.24 2.27
N LEU A 3 -18.67 -3.41 3.56
CA LEU A 3 -17.34 -3.14 4.12
C LEU A 3 -16.27 -4.07 3.54
N ARG A 4 -16.63 -5.31 3.26
CA ARG A 4 -15.73 -6.25 2.61
C ARG A 4 -15.35 -5.78 1.22
N ARG A 5 -16.31 -5.28 0.46
CA ARG A 5 -16.07 -4.76 -0.88
C ARG A 5 -15.20 -3.51 -0.84
N LEU A 6 -15.40 -2.68 0.17
CA LEU A 6 -14.56 -1.51 0.38
C LEU A 6 -13.12 -1.92 0.69
N ALA A 7 -12.92 -2.95 1.53
CA ALA A 7 -11.58 -3.48 1.81
C ALA A 7 -10.94 -4.02 0.53
N ASP A 8 -11.68 -4.78 -0.27
CA ASP A 8 -11.18 -5.29 -1.55
C ASP A 8 -10.78 -4.15 -2.48
N THR A 9 -11.53 -3.06 -2.48
CA THR A 9 -11.21 -1.87 -3.26
C THR A 9 -9.88 -1.27 -2.81
N TYR A 10 -9.63 -1.17 -1.50
CA TYR A 10 -8.34 -0.71 -1.01
C TYR A 10 -7.20 -1.58 -1.50
N TRP A 11 -7.37 -2.90 -1.44
CA TRP A 11 -6.33 -3.82 -1.92
C TRP A 11 -6.12 -3.70 -3.42
N GLU A 12 -7.17 -3.78 -4.20
CA GLU A 12 -7.07 -3.84 -5.66
C GLU A 12 -6.72 -2.50 -6.29
N GLU A 13 -7.30 -1.41 -5.82
CA GLU A 13 -7.15 -0.11 -6.46
C GLU A 13 -6.06 0.77 -5.86
N SER A 14 -5.57 0.44 -4.68
CA SER A 14 -4.58 1.27 -3.99
C SER A 14 -3.36 0.48 -3.56
N ILE A 15 -3.53 -0.55 -2.76
CA ILE A 15 -2.40 -1.24 -2.14
C ILE A 15 -1.57 -2.01 -3.17
N ILE A 16 -2.21 -2.81 -4.02
CA ILE A 16 -1.51 -3.58 -5.03
C ILE A 16 -0.76 -2.68 -6.03
N PRO A 17 -1.39 -1.61 -6.57
CA PRO A 17 -0.65 -0.67 -7.42
C PRO A 17 0.53 -0.02 -6.72
N ILE A 18 0.40 0.33 -5.45
CA ILE A 18 1.52 0.92 -4.69
C ILE A 18 2.65 -0.10 -4.52
N GLN A 19 2.32 -1.35 -4.24
CA GLN A 19 3.33 -2.42 -4.14
C GLN A 19 4.09 -2.58 -5.46
N GLY A 20 3.40 -2.51 -6.60
CA GLY A 20 4.03 -2.52 -7.90
C GLY A 20 4.98 -1.34 -8.10
N ARG A 21 4.54 -0.16 -7.67
CA ARG A 21 5.37 1.05 -7.74
C ARG A 21 6.60 0.95 -6.85
N LEU A 22 6.45 0.36 -5.66
CA LEU A 22 7.57 0.14 -4.76
C LEU A 22 8.62 -0.80 -5.38
N ALA A 23 8.16 -1.84 -6.06
CA ALA A 23 9.05 -2.76 -6.76
C ALA A 23 9.82 -2.03 -7.87
N GLU A 24 9.14 -1.19 -8.65
CA GLU A 24 9.78 -0.37 -9.68
C GLU A 24 10.82 0.56 -9.08
N LEU A 25 10.49 1.23 -7.98
CA LEU A 25 11.42 2.13 -7.31
C LEU A 25 12.67 1.39 -6.82
N THR A 26 12.51 0.18 -6.31
CA THR A 26 13.64 -0.63 -5.87
C THR A 26 14.58 -0.93 -7.04
N VAL A 27 14.03 -1.27 -8.21
CA VAL A 27 14.84 -1.50 -9.42
C VAL A 27 15.54 -0.22 -9.84
N LEU A 28 14.82 0.90 -9.86
CA LEU A 28 15.39 2.20 -10.24
C LEU A 28 16.53 2.61 -9.31
N ILE A 29 16.36 2.40 -8.00
CA ILE A 29 17.40 2.72 -7.02
C ILE A 29 18.68 1.92 -7.28
N LYS A 30 18.52 0.63 -7.58
CA LYS A 30 19.68 -0.23 -7.90
C LYS A 30 20.38 0.19 -9.16
N ALA A 31 19.64 0.67 -10.15
CA ALA A 31 20.18 1.07 -11.44
C ALA A 31 20.74 2.50 -11.42
N GLU A 32 20.33 3.33 -10.48
CA GLU A 32 20.72 4.74 -10.43
C GLU A 32 22.14 4.90 -9.96
N LYS A 33 22.93 5.60 -10.76
CA LYS A 33 24.35 5.84 -10.47
C LYS A 33 24.57 7.15 -9.71
N SER A 34 23.68 8.13 -9.87
CA SER A 34 23.77 9.39 -9.18
C SER A 34 23.38 9.24 -7.71
N ARG A 35 24.25 9.68 -6.81
CA ARG A 35 24.01 9.61 -5.38
C ARG A 35 22.79 10.44 -4.97
N GLU A 36 22.65 11.64 -5.54
CA GLU A 36 21.53 12.52 -5.24
C GLU A 36 20.21 11.94 -5.72
N GLU A 37 20.18 11.43 -6.94
CA GLU A 37 18.96 10.83 -7.48
C GLU A 37 18.59 9.57 -6.72
N ARG A 38 19.57 8.77 -6.33
CA ARG A 38 19.32 7.59 -5.52
C ARG A 38 18.66 7.97 -4.18
N PHE A 39 19.17 9.03 -3.57
CA PHE A 39 18.61 9.53 -2.31
C PHE A 39 17.17 9.95 -2.48
N ARG A 40 16.86 10.69 -3.54
CA ARG A 40 15.48 11.12 -3.83
C ARG A 40 14.54 9.94 -4.04
N LEU A 41 15.01 8.95 -4.78
CA LEU A 41 14.22 7.74 -5.03
C LEU A 41 13.96 6.98 -3.74
N LYS A 42 14.96 6.89 -2.87
CA LYS A 42 14.80 6.25 -1.56
C LYS A 42 13.80 6.99 -0.69
N GLN A 43 13.80 8.32 -0.72
CA GLN A 43 12.82 9.11 0.01
C GLN A 43 11.39 8.85 -0.50
N ARG A 44 11.22 8.79 -1.81
CA ARG A 44 9.92 8.45 -2.40
C ARG A 44 9.48 7.06 -1.98
N ARG A 45 10.40 6.10 -1.99
CA ARG A 45 10.08 4.75 -1.57
C ARG A 45 9.63 4.70 -0.12
N THR A 46 10.32 5.42 0.76
CA THR A 46 9.95 5.49 2.18
C THR A 46 8.56 6.09 2.35
N ALA A 47 8.26 7.18 1.64
CA ALA A 47 6.96 7.82 1.70
C ALA A 47 5.85 6.88 1.21
N LEU A 48 6.07 6.19 0.10
CA LEU A 48 5.10 5.23 -0.44
C LEU A 48 4.89 4.05 0.49
N ARG A 49 5.94 3.56 1.15
CA ARG A 49 5.81 2.49 2.15
C ARG A 49 4.92 2.93 3.30
N GLY A 50 5.08 4.17 3.74
CA GLY A 50 4.23 4.73 4.79
C GLY A 50 2.76 4.77 4.37
N ILE A 51 2.48 5.24 3.16
CA ILE A 51 1.14 5.27 2.61
C ILE A 51 0.57 3.85 2.49
N ARG A 52 1.35 2.92 1.96
CA ARG A 52 0.93 1.52 1.86
C ARG A 52 0.57 0.95 3.22
N ASN A 53 1.43 1.18 4.22
CA ASN A 53 1.20 0.65 5.56
C ASN A 53 -0.10 1.19 6.16
N GLU A 54 -0.40 2.46 5.97
CA GLU A 54 -1.64 3.05 6.45
C GLU A 54 -2.86 2.47 5.71
N LEU A 55 -2.75 2.29 4.40
CA LEU A 55 -3.83 1.68 3.64
C LEU A 55 -4.06 0.23 4.03
N GLU A 56 -2.99 -0.53 4.29
CA GLU A 56 -3.10 -1.91 4.76
C GLU A 56 -3.79 -1.99 6.10
N LYS A 57 -3.43 -1.10 7.03
CA LYS A 57 -4.09 -1.04 8.33
C LYS A 57 -5.58 -0.78 8.17
N THR A 58 -5.94 0.15 7.29
CA THR A 58 -7.33 0.48 7.03
C THR A 58 -8.08 -0.70 6.44
N ALA A 59 -7.48 -1.36 5.44
CA ALA A 59 -8.09 -2.52 4.80
C ALA A 59 -8.30 -3.67 5.80
N VAL A 60 -7.30 -3.97 6.60
CA VAL A 60 -7.39 -5.00 7.62
C VAL A 60 -8.45 -4.66 8.66
N TYR A 61 -8.50 -3.39 9.07
CA TYR A 61 -9.53 -2.94 10.02
C TYR A 61 -10.94 -3.15 9.44
N LEU A 62 -11.13 -2.79 8.17
CA LEU A 62 -12.43 -2.95 7.52
C LEU A 62 -12.83 -4.42 7.41
N GLU A 63 -11.88 -5.29 7.08
CA GLU A 63 -12.12 -6.73 7.03
C GLU A 63 -12.53 -7.28 8.39
N HIS A 64 -11.80 -6.86 9.42
CA HIS A 64 -12.08 -7.31 10.79
C HIS A 64 -13.45 -6.80 11.27
N TYR A 65 -13.74 -5.54 11.02
CA TYR A 65 -15.03 -4.94 11.40
C TYR A 65 -16.18 -5.62 10.66
N TYR A 66 -15.99 -5.91 9.38
CA TYR A 66 -17.00 -6.61 8.59
C TYR A 66 -17.31 -7.99 9.19
N ARG A 67 -16.26 -8.72 9.55
CA ARG A 67 -16.43 -10.04 10.17
C ARG A 67 -17.18 -9.93 11.50
N GLY A 68 -16.85 -8.94 12.31
CA GLY A 68 -17.52 -8.68 13.57
C GLY A 68 -19.00 -8.39 13.34
N GLY A 69 -19.32 -7.49 12.40
CA GLY A 69 -20.68 -7.17 12.05
C GLY A 69 -21.45 -8.37 11.49
N GLU A 70 -20.79 -9.16 10.66
CA GLU A 70 -21.37 -10.37 10.10
C GLU A 70 -21.61 -11.43 11.19
N GLY A 71 -20.68 -11.54 12.13
CA GLY A 71 -20.83 -12.45 13.25
C GLY A 71 -22.00 -12.09 14.14
N ASP A 72 -22.30 -10.82 14.23
CA ASP A 72 -23.43 -10.34 15.02
C ASP A 72 -24.77 -10.54 14.30
N ALA A 73 -24.72 -10.70 13.04
CA ALA A 73 -25.92 -10.93 12.26
C ALA A 73 -26.38 -12.38 12.39
#